data_e63ae9e1959bcb9fe69fd68bd2a5b162
#
_entry.id   e63ae9e1959bcb9fe69fd68bd2a5b162
#
_cell.length_a   1.000
_cell.length_b   1.000
_cell.length_c   1.000
_cell.angle_alpha   90.00
_cell.angle_beta   90.00
_cell.angle_gamma   90.00
#
_symmetry.space_group_name_H-M   'P 1'
#
loop_
_entity.id
_entity.type
_entity.pdbx_description
1 polymer ?
#
loop_
_entity_poly.entity_id
_entity_poly.type
_entity_poly.pdbx_seq_one_letter_code
_entity_poly.pdbx_strand_id
1 'polypeptide(L)'
;MRWLPLALLTLHLLSKSFIHSQSLALDLILYNAIWVASILSITQSPLSNDPIAVATISLAITFWGIGSTLNSYGDFFAIPASAQLLAQLSYMLFYPLAFMAIPRLLNRGRKLNPIELLDSAIFGLGISSIATALFLSRVFPENVNSLQDQFFSLLFPICDLLLLVIAFIALITHRLRARAIALFLGVVLFSSADLLYLWLAVNGSYRFGQLTDDGWLIGIVLIAHSLWLGQSPTDRTVVIHPVFIALSIFMSPTLLWRSFR
;
A
#
# COMPACT_ATOMS: atom_id res chain seq x y z
N MET A 1 -11.61 -7.15 19.42
CA MET A 1 -10.85 -6.21 18.59
C MET A 1 -10.96 -6.43 17.06
N ARG A 2 -11.32 -7.63 16.59
CA ARG A 2 -11.42 -7.96 15.16
C ARG A 2 -12.25 -6.96 14.31
N TRP A 3 -13.38 -6.51 14.83
CA TRP A 3 -14.35 -5.67 14.12
C TRP A 3 -14.16 -4.16 14.37
N LEU A 4 -13.24 -3.79 15.28
CA LEU A 4 -13.04 -2.39 15.67
C LEU A 4 -12.63 -1.49 14.49
N PRO A 5 -11.62 -1.87 13.65
CA PRO A 5 -11.26 -1.03 12.50
C PRO A 5 -12.41 -0.87 11.50
N LEU A 6 -13.16 -1.95 11.24
CA LEU A 6 -14.32 -1.92 10.35
C LEU A 6 -15.45 -1.03 10.91
N ALA A 7 -15.70 -1.11 12.21
CA ALA A 7 -16.73 -0.28 12.84
C ALA A 7 -16.36 1.22 12.78
N LEU A 8 -15.10 1.56 13.08
CA LEU A 8 -14.63 2.95 13.00
C LEU A 8 -14.62 3.45 11.54
N LEU A 9 -14.19 2.63 10.58
CA LEU A 9 -14.23 2.96 9.16
C LEU A 9 -15.68 3.20 8.69
N THR A 10 -16.60 2.31 9.06
CA THR A 10 -18.03 2.46 8.71
C THR A 10 -18.58 3.75 9.31
N LEU A 11 -18.29 4.04 10.56
CA LEU A 11 -18.68 5.28 11.22
C LEU A 11 -18.12 6.50 10.49
N HIS A 12 -16.85 6.47 10.09
CA HIS A 12 -16.17 7.54 9.34
C HIS A 12 -16.88 7.78 8.00
N LEU A 13 -17.07 6.74 7.17
CA LEU A 13 -17.69 6.85 5.86
C LEU A 13 -19.15 7.31 5.94
N LEU A 14 -19.92 6.78 6.90
CA LEU A 14 -21.30 7.23 7.13
C LEU A 14 -21.35 8.69 7.58
N SER A 15 -20.47 9.08 8.51
CA SER A 15 -20.44 10.48 8.98
C SER A 15 -20.07 11.44 7.85
N LYS A 16 -19.14 11.06 6.96
CA LYS A 16 -18.78 11.86 5.79
C LYS A 16 -19.89 11.99 4.76
N SER A 17 -20.76 11.00 4.62
CA SER A 17 -21.91 11.11 3.72
C SER A 17 -22.93 12.17 4.15
N PHE A 18 -22.92 12.56 5.43
CA PHE A 18 -23.79 13.63 5.97
C PHE A 18 -23.05 14.96 6.20
N ILE A 19 -21.74 14.90 6.51
CA ILE A 19 -20.92 16.08 6.82
C ILE A 19 -19.97 16.32 5.66
N HIS A 20 -20.30 17.27 4.79
CA HIS A 20 -19.52 17.56 3.58
C HIS A 20 -18.40 18.59 3.80
N SER A 21 -18.39 19.24 4.98
CA SER A 21 -17.32 20.18 5.37
C SER A 21 -16.19 19.45 6.06
N GLN A 22 -14.97 19.99 5.95
CA GLN A 22 -13.84 19.50 6.73
C GLN A 22 -14.14 19.60 8.23
N SER A 23 -13.86 18.53 8.95
CA SER A 23 -14.12 18.40 10.39
C SER A 23 -12.91 17.81 11.09
N LEU A 24 -12.37 18.54 12.06
CA LEU A 24 -11.26 18.07 12.89
C LEU A 24 -11.56 16.72 13.56
N ALA A 25 -12.80 16.52 14.00
CA ALA A 25 -13.20 15.27 14.63
C ALA A 25 -13.22 14.08 13.67
N LEU A 26 -13.65 14.29 12.42
CA LEU A 26 -13.73 13.23 11.41
C LEU A 26 -12.39 13.03 10.68
N ASP A 27 -11.82 14.12 10.17
CA ASP A 27 -10.70 14.06 9.24
C ASP A 27 -9.35 13.97 9.97
N LEU A 28 -9.23 14.41 11.22
CA LEU A 28 -8.01 14.25 11.99
C LEU A 28 -8.15 13.14 13.06
N ILE A 29 -9.15 13.19 13.92
CA ILE A 29 -9.23 12.27 15.06
C ILE A 29 -9.71 10.90 14.63
N LEU A 30 -10.90 10.80 14.04
CA LEU A 30 -11.50 9.51 13.67
C LEU A 30 -10.71 8.82 12.55
N TYR A 31 -10.27 9.58 11.54
CA TYR A 31 -9.42 9.11 10.47
C TYR A 31 -8.16 8.41 11.01
N ASN A 32 -7.42 9.07 11.90
CA ASN A 32 -6.21 8.50 12.47
C ASN A 32 -6.48 7.37 13.48
N ALA A 33 -7.60 7.37 14.16
CA ALA A 33 -8.00 6.28 15.05
C ALA A 33 -8.19 4.94 14.30
N ILE A 34 -8.54 4.97 13.01
CA ILE A 34 -8.78 3.77 12.19
C ILE A 34 -7.49 2.98 11.95
N TRP A 35 -6.40 3.64 11.59
CA TRP A 35 -5.13 2.94 11.39
C TRP A 35 -4.54 2.43 12.72
N VAL A 36 -4.70 3.17 13.82
CA VAL A 36 -4.32 2.69 15.16
C VAL A 36 -5.14 1.45 15.55
N ALA A 37 -6.46 1.48 15.34
CA ALA A 37 -7.32 0.32 15.56
C ALA A 37 -6.93 -0.88 14.68
N SER A 38 -6.47 -0.63 13.46
CA SER A 38 -5.97 -1.68 12.56
C SER A 38 -4.73 -2.36 13.11
N ILE A 39 -3.77 -1.62 13.67
CA ILE A 39 -2.60 -2.19 14.36
C ILE A 39 -3.04 -3.03 15.57
N LEU A 40 -3.93 -2.50 16.42
CA LEU A 40 -4.45 -3.23 17.56
C LEU A 40 -5.18 -4.52 17.15
N SER A 41 -5.88 -4.51 16.02
CA SER A 41 -6.49 -5.69 15.44
C SER A 41 -5.46 -6.71 14.96
N ILE A 42 -4.40 -6.25 14.29
CA ILE A 42 -3.30 -7.10 13.77
C ILE A 42 -2.59 -7.80 14.90
N THR A 43 -2.21 -7.10 15.97
CA THR A 43 -1.48 -7.68 17.10
C THR A 43 -2.25 -8.78 17.84
N GLN A 44 -3.59 -8.77 17.74
CA GLN A 44 -4.46 -9.77 18.34
C GLN A 44 -4.95 -10.83 17.35
N SER A 45 -4.43 -10.83 16.14
CA SER A 45 -4.84 -11.77 15.08
C SER A 45 -4.34 -13.20 15.36
N PRO A 46 -4.97 -14.24 14.75
CA PRO A 46 -4.48 -15.62 14.85
C PRO A 46 -3.08 -15.85 14.30
N LEU A 47 -2.47 -14.84 13.65
CA LEU A 47 -1.07 -14.85 13.20
C LEU A 47 -0.07 -14.46 14.28
N SER A 48 -0.50 -14.26 15.52
CA SER A 48 0.39 -13.96 16.66
C SER A 48 1.53 -14.98 16.83
N ASN A 49 1.39 -16.19 16.29
CA ASN A 49 2.43 -17.21 16.25
C ASN A 49 3.58 -16.90 15.26
N ASP A 50 3.43 -15.90 14.38
CA ASP A 50 4.51 -15.36 13.55
C ASP A 50 4.79 -13.90 13.96
N PRO A 51 5.60 -13.68 15.00
CA PRO A 51 5.83 -12.35 15.54
C PRO A 51 6.51 -11.41 14.55
N ILE A 52 7.29 -11.95 13.60
CA ILE A 52 7.97 -11.14 12.58
C ILE A 52 6.94 -10.62 11.57
N ALA A 53 6.01 -11.46 11.10
CA ALA A 53 4.97 -11.03 10.18
C ALA A 53 4.06 -9.96 10.81
N VAL A 54 3.69 -10.17 12.07
CA VAL A 54 2.88 -9.21 12.84
C VAL A 54 3.65 -7.90 13.06
N ALA A 55 4.92 -7.98 13.45
CA ALA A 55 5.75 -6.80 13.69
C ALA A 55 5.98 -5.99 12.41
N THR A 56 6.32 -6.64 11.30
CA THR A 56 6.61 -5.94 10.03
C THR A 56 5.39 -5.25 9.47
N ILE A 57 4.22 -5.88 9.47
CA ILE A 57 3.00 -5.23 8.97
C ILE A 57 2.51 -4.12 9.92
N SER A 58 2.62 -4.33 11.24
CA SER A 58 2.28 -3.30 12.22
C SER A 58 3.19 -2.09 12.08
N LEU A 59 4.50 -2.29 11.92
CA LEU A 59 5.45 -1.21 11.68
C LEU A 59 5.20 -0.50 10.35
N ALA A 60 4.89 -1.25 9.28
CA ALA A 60 4.51 -0.65 8.00
C ALA A 60 3.33 0.32 8.17
N ILE A 61 2.23 -0.16 8.75
CA ILE A 61 1.04 0.67 8.99
C ILE A 61 1.35 1.82 9.96
N THR A 62 2.24 1.63 10.94
CA THR A 62 2.65 2.70 11.86
C THR A 62 3.37 3.82 11.11
N PHE A 63 4.34 3.49 10.25
CA PHE A 63 5.05 4.50 9.47
C PHE A 63 4.12 5.22 8.50
N TRP A 64 3.26 4.49 7.79
CA TRP A 64 2.23 5.14 6.98
C TRP A 64 1.33 6.05 7.83
N GLY A 65 0.88 5.58 8.99
CA GLY A 65 0.01 6.31 9.90
C GLY A 65 0.67 7.58 10.47
N ILE A 66 1.98 7.55 10.77
CA ILE A 66 2.73 8.75 11.18
C ILE A 66 2.72 9.79 10.05
N GLY A 67 3.05 9.39 8.83
CA GLY A 67 2.99 10.27 7.67
C GLY A 67 1.60 10.86 7.46
N SER A 68 0.58 10.01 7.51
CA SER A 68 -0.82 10.39 7.37
C SER A 68 -1.30 11.35 8.47
N THR A 69 -0.89 11.11 9.72
CA THR A 69 -1.20 12.00 10.83
C THR A 69 -0.56 13.38 10.69
N LEU A 70 0.70 13.44 10.25
CA LEU A 70 1.39 14.70 10.00
C LEU A 70 0.74 15.47 8.85
N ASN A 71 0.37 14.80 7.76
CA ASN A 71 -0.32 15.44 6.65
C ASN A 71 -1.72 15.94 7.04
N SER A 72 -2.53 15.08 7.68
CA SER A 72 -3.87 15.47 8.12
C SER A 72 -3.83 16.59 9.17
N TYR A 73 -2.81 16.62 10.03
CA TYR A 73 -2.59 17.75 10.94
C TYR A 73 -2.21 19.02 10.18
N GLY A 74 -1.39 18.90 9.12
CA GLY A 74 -0.96 20.01 8.27
C GLY A 74 -2.10 20.71 7.53
N ASP A 75 -3.22 20.01 7.26
CA ASP A 75 -4.39 20.59 6.63
C ASP A 75 -5.20 21.51 7.57
N PHE A 76 -5.07 21.33 8.89
CA PHE A 76 -5.74 22.15 9.90
C PHE A 76 -4.79 23.18 10.53
N PHE A 77 -3.50 22.87 10.63
CA PHE A 77 -2.52 23.65 11.34
C PHE A 77 -1.23 23.78 10.52
N ALA A 78 -0.57 24.92 10.58
CA ALA A 78 0.72 25.09 9.92
C ALA A 78 1.77 24.14 10.52
N ILE A 79 2.44 23.37 9.65
CA ILE A 79 3.54 22.49 10.03
C ILE A 79 4.86 22.95 9.40
N PRO A 80 6.00 22.81 10.12
CA PRO A 80 7.31 23.15 9.56
C PRO A 80 7.72 22.18 8.46
N ALA A 81 8.62 22.63 7.55
CA ALA A 81 9.13 21.82 6.45
C ALA A 81 9.78 20.50 6.93
N SER A 82 10.38 20.49 8.13
CA SER A 82 10.93 19.27 8.74
C SER A 82 9.86 18.22 9.03
N ALA A 83 8.65 18.63 9.41
CA ALA A 83 7.53 17.70 9.63
C ALA A 83 6.99 17.15 8.30
N GLN A 84 6.96 17.96 7.24
CA GLN A 84 6.60 17.50 5.89
C GLN A 84 7.62 16.46 5.39
N LEU A 85 8.91 16.72 5.56
CA LEU A 85 9.96 15.74 5.21
C LEU A 85 9.81 14.45 6.03
N LEU A 86 9.53 14.56 7.32
CA LEU A 86 9.29 13.39 8.18
C LEU A 86 8.08 12.58 7.70
N ALA A 87 7.01 13.22 7.25
CA ALA A 87 5.87 12.54 6.66
C ALA A 87 6.26 11.74 5.40
N GLN A 88 7.01 12.37 4.48
CA GLN A 88 7.48 11.72 3.26
C GLN A 88 8.40 10.52 3.55
N LEU A 89 9.36 10.68 4.48
CA LEU A 89 10.24 9.59 4.91
C LEU A 89 9.47 8.45 5.59
N SER A 90 8.42 8.78 6.34
CA SER A 90 7.55 7.79 6.97
C SER A 90 6.81 6.98 5.92
N TYR A 91 6.22 7.59 4.91
CA TYR A 91 5.61 6.88 3.79
C TYR A 91 6.63 6.00 3.03
N MET A 92 7.84 6.48 2.83
CA MET A 92 8.90 5.69 2.19
C MET A 92 9.24 4.42 2.98
N LEU A 93 9.27 4.50 4.32
CA LEU A 93 9.56 3.34 5.19
C LEU A 93 8.43 2.31 5.24
N PHE A 94 7.20 2.69 4.89
CA PHE A 94 6.08 1.76 4.74
C PHE A 94 6.39 0.64 3.74
N TYR A 95 6.92 0.98 2.56
CA TYR A 95 7.06 0.03 1.45
C TYR A 95 8.00 -1.14 1.73
N PRO A 96 9.26 -0.97 2.19
CA PRO A 96 10.14 -2.10 2.47
C PRO A 96 9.56 -3.04 3.53
N LEU A 97 8.87 -2.50 4.53
CA LEU A 97 8.21 -3.31 5.55
C LEU A 97 7.00 -4.06 4.98
N ALA A 98 6.19 -3.42 4.12
CA ALA A 98 5.07 -4.06 3.45
C ALA A 98 5.53 -5.16 2.48
N PHE A 99 6.62 -4.94 1.72
CA PHE A 99 7.22 -5.95 0.85
C PHE A 99 7.69 -7.18 1.62
N MET A 100 8.22 -7.01 2.82
CA MET A 100 8.59 -8.12 3.70
C MET A 100 7.37 -8.81 4.33
N ALA A 101 6.36 -8.03 4.68
CA ALA A 101 5.19 -8.53 5.40
C ALA A 101 4.26 -9.36 4.52
N ILE A 102 3.90 -8.88 3.31
CA ILE A 102 2.85 -9.48 2.48
C ILE A 102 3.11 -10.95 2.14
N PRO A 103 4.28 -11.35 1.61
CA PRO A 103 4.57 -12.76 1.36
C PRO A 103 4.53 -13.60 2.63
N ARG A 104 5.02 -13.04 3.75
CA ARG A 104 5.09 -13.74 5.02
C ARG A 104 3.72 -13.96 5.66
N LEU A 105 2.82 -12.98 5.54
CA LEU A 105 1.45 -13.07 6.04
C LEU A 105 0.68 -14.24 5.43
N LEU A 106 0.97 -14.61 4.19
CA LEU A 106 0.33 -15.71 3.49
C LEU A 106 1.03 -17.05 3.74
N ASN A 107 2.34 -17.07 3.87
CA ASN A 107 3.14 -18.29 4.02
C ASN A 107 3.24 -18.84 5.46
N ARG A 108 2.61 -18.24 6.45
CA ARG A 108 2.53 -18.72 7.85
C ARG A 108 3.88 -19.11 8.47
N GLY A 109 4.89 -18.24 8.34
CA GLY A 109 6.21 -18.53 8.92
C GLY A 109 6.99 -19.65 8.22
N ARG A 110 6.50 -20.19 7.10
CA ARG A 110 7.31 -21.02 6.22
C ARG A 110 8.46 -20.16 5.72
N LYS A 111 9.68 -20.66 5.86
CA LYS A 111 10.86 -20.01 5.31
C LYS A 111 10.62 -19.83 3.80
N LEU A 112 10.53 -18.58 3.37
CA LEU A 112 10.50 -18.27 1.94
C LEU A 112 11.82 -18.74 1.35
N ASN A 113 11.77 -19.50 0.26
CA ASN A 113 12.96 -19.85 -0.47
C ASN A 113 13.54 -18.53 -1.05
N PRO A 114 14.82 -18.21 -0.84
CA PRO A 114 15.44 -17.01 -1.41
C PRO A 114 15.24 -16.89 -2.92
N ILE A 115 15.18 -18.00 -3.64
CA ILE A 115 14.91 -18.05 -5.08
C ILE A 115 13.48 -17.57 -5.38
N GLU A 116 12.47 -18.03 -4.64
CA GLU A 116 11.08 -17.59 -4.82
C GLU A 116 10.90 -16.08 -4.56
N LEU A 117 11.66 -15.55 -3.59
CA LEU A 117 11.71 -14.10 -3.30
C LEU A 117 12.36 -13.32 -4.45
N LEU A 118 13.48 -13.81 -4.97
CA LEU A 118 14.20 -13.20 -6.09
C LEU A 118 13.35 -13.22 -7.36
N ASP A 119 12.73 -14.34 -7.68
CA ASP A 119 11.82 -14.47 -8.84
C ASP A 119 10.63 -13.51 -8.74
N SER A 120 10.03 -13.40 -7.55
CA SER A 120 8.95 -12.45 -7.29
C SER A 120 9.40 -11.00 -7.43
N ALA A 121 10.60 -10.67 -6.96
CA ALA A 121 11.18 -9.34 -7.08
C ALA A 121 11.49 -8.98 -8.55
N ILE A 122 12.10 -9.90 -9.32
CA ILE A 122 12.40 -9.70 -10.74
C ILE A 122 11.12 -9.51 -11.55
N PHE A 123 10.11 -10.35 -11.33
CA PHE A 123 8.82 -10.24 -11.98
C PHE A 123 8.12 -8.93 -11.60
N GLY A 124 8.15 -8.56 -10.32
CA GLY A 124 7.62 -7.31 -9.80
C GLY A 124 8.27 -6.08 -10.42
N LEU A 125 9.60 -6.05 -10.48
CA LEU A 125 10.37 -4.98 -11.12
C LEU A 125 10.06 -4.88 -12.62
N GLY A 126 9.92 -6.00 -13.31
CA GLY A 126 9.56 -6.01 -14.73
C GLY A 126 8.19 -5.39 -15.00
N ILE A 127 7.15 -5.83 -14.27
CA ILE A 127 5.80 -5.26 -14.41
C ILE A 127 5.77 -3.79 -13.96
N SER A 128 6.45 -3.46 -12.85
CA SER A 128 6.55 -2.09 -12.37
C SER A 128 7.19 -1.17 -13.42
N SER A 129 8.25 -1.63 -14.09
CA SER A 129 8.88 -0.87 -15.18
C SER A 129 7.94 -0.61 -16.36
N ILE A 130 7.15 -1.63 -16.74
CA ILE A 130 6.17 -1.50 -17.83
C ILE A 130 5.06 -0.52 -17.44
N ALA A 131 4.51 -0.68 -16.25
CA ALA A 131 3.46 0.20 -15.76
C ALA A 131 3.98 1.64 -15.59
N THR A 132 5.19 1.82 -15.05
CA THR A 132 5.86 3.12 -14.97
C THR A 132 5.98 3.76 -16.36
N ALA A 133 6.46 3.03 -17.36
CA ALA A 133 6.60 3.56 -18.71
C ALA A 133 5.25 3.97 -19.34
N LEU A 134 4.18 3.25 -19.06
CA LEU A 134 2.85 3.52 -19.62
C LEU A 134 2.11 4.65 -18.89
N PHE A 135 2.21 4.73 -17.58
CA PHE A 135 1.46 5.68 -16.75
C PHE A 135 2.24 6.96 -16.49
N LEU A 136 3.52 6.88 -16.16
CA LEU A 136 4.29 8.06 -15.79
C LEU A 136 4.51 9.03 -16.95
N SER A 137 4.72 8.54 -18.17
CA SER A 137 4.87 9.41 -19.35
C SER A 137 3.67 10.33 -19.63
N ARG A 138 2.49 10.01 -19.02
CA ARG A 138 1.26 10.80 -19.16
C ARG A 138 0.91 11.64 -17.94
N VAL A 139 1.53 11.38 -16.81
CA VAL A 139 1.17 11.99 -15.50
C VAL A 139 2.19 13.03 -15.06
N PHE A 140 3.44 12.98 -15.59
CA PHE A 140 4.46 13.96 -15.20
C PHE A 140 4.28 15.30 -15.92
N PRO A 141 4.05 16.38 -15.17
CA PRO A 141 4.17 17.72 -15.73
C PRO A 141 5.66 18.02 -16.01
N GLU A 142 5.92 18.69 -17.14
CA GLU A 142 7.26 19.14 -17.53
C GLU A 142 7.92 20.14 -16.55
N ASN A 143 7.19 20.58 -15.51
CA ASN A 143 7.57 21.65 -14.58
C ASN A 143 7.55 21.25 -13.10
N VAL A 144 8.19 20.15 -12.72
CA VAL A 144 8.39 19.84 -11.28
C VAL A 144 9.62 20.60 -10.77
N ASN A 145 9.40 21.52 -9.83
CA ASN A 145 10.37 22.55 -9.44
C ASN A 145 11.52 22.07 -8.54
N SER A 146 11.48 20.86 -7.95
CA SER A 146 12.55 20.34 -7.12
C SER A 146 12.90 18.89 -7.42
N LEU A 147 14.19 18.53 -7.31
CA LEU A 147 14.66 17.14 -7.43
C LEU A 147 14.03 16.22 -6.38
N GLN A 148 13.71 16.76 -5.21
CA GLN A 148 13.07 16.01 -4.12
C GLN A 148 11.63 15.61 -4.51
N ASP A 149 10.83 16.55 -5.05
CA ASP A 149 9.46 16.28 -5.47
C ASP A 149 9.43 15.30 -6.65
N GLN A 150 10.39 15.42 -7.58
CA GLN A 150 10.55 14.46 -8.67
C GLN A 150 10.85 13.05 -8.14
N PHE A 151 11.75 12.94 -7.17
CA PHE A 151 12.11 11.66 -6.59
C PHE A 151 10.92 10.97 -5.92
N PHE A 152 10.18 11.65 -5.06
CA PHE A 152 9.05 11.05 -4.36
C PHE A 152 7.85 10.76 -5.27
N SER A 153 7.58 11.62 -6.25
CA SER A 153 6.51 11.40 -7.22
C SER A 153 6.77 10.21 -8.16
N LEU A 154 8.04 9.81 -8.34
CA LEU A 154 8.41 8.58 -9.05
C LEU A 154 8.43 7.36 -8.13
N LEU A 155 8.98 7.52 -6.93
CA LEU A 155 9.23 6.42 -6.01
C LEU A 155 7.93 5.75 -5.56
N PHE A 156 6.94 6.53 -5.13
CA PHE A 156 5.70 5.99 -4.59
C PHE A 156 4.91 5.14 -5.59
N PRO A 157 4.60 5.60 -6.82
CA PRO A 157 3.94 4.76 -7.81
C PRO A 157 4.70 3.49 -8.18
N ILE A 158 6.04 3.55 -8.25
CA ILE A 158 6.86 2.37 -8.51
C ILE A 158 6.72 1.36 -7.37
N CYS A 159 6.78 1.82 -6.12
CA CYS A 159 6.60 0.97 -4.95
C CYS A 159 5.19 0.38 -4.88
N ASP A 160 4.15 1.14 -5.23
CA ASP A 160 2.77 0.65 -5.30
C ASP A 160 2.58 -0.44 -6.33
N LEU A 161 3.15 -0.26 -7.52
CA LEU A 161 3.11 -1.29 -8.56
C LEU A 161 3.84 -2.56 -8.13
N LEU A 162 4.99 -2.44 -7.46
CA LEU A 162 5.69 -3.57 -6.86
C LEU A 162 4.84 -4.27 -5.81
N LEU A 163 4.18 -3.50 -4.94
CA LEU A 163 3.30 -4.04 -3.91
C LEU A 163 2.12 -4.80 -4.51
N LEU A 164 1.49 -4.25 -5.56
CA LEU A 164 0.43 -4.89 -6.32
C LEU A 164 0.88 -6.22 -6.93
N VAL A 165 2.07 -6.25 -7.53
CA VAL A 165 2.60 -7.47 -8.13
C VAL A 165 2.87 -8.53 -7.07
N ILE A 166 3.50 -8.18 -5.96
CA ILE A 166 3.76 -9.11 -4.85
C ILE A 166 2.44 -9.67 -4.31
N ALA A 167 1.44 -8.81 -4.12
CA ALA A 167 0.12 -9.23 -3.64
C ALA A 167 -0.61 -10.11 -4.66
N PHE A 168 -0.47 -9.85 -5.96
CA PHE A 168 -1.04 -10.65 -7.04
C PHE A 168 -0.40 -12.04 -7.14
N ILE A 169 0.94 -12.12 -7.08
CA ILE A 169 1.65 -13.40 -7.03
C ILE A 169 1.20 -14.21 -5.82
N ALA A 170 1.13 -13.55 -4.67
CA ALA A 170 0.66 -14.17 -3.44
C ALA A 170 -0.79 -14.68 -3.56
N LEU A 171 -1.68 -13.94 -4.22
CA LEU A 171 -3.06 -14.36 -4.50
C LEU A 171 -3.12 -15.64 -5.34
N ILE A 172 -2.35 -15.70 -6.43
CA ILE A 172 -2.32 -16.88 -7.32
C ILE A 172 -1.72 -18.09 -6.59
N THR A 173 -0.60 -17.88 -5.90
CA THR A 173 0.10 -18.93 -5.14
C THR A 173 -0.79 -19.56 -4.07
N HIS A 174 -1.65 -18.79 -3.44
CA HIS A 174 -2.56 -19.25 -2.40
C HIS A 174 -3.96 -19.63 -2.92
N ARG A 175 -4.12 -19.86 -4.20
CA ARG A 175 -5.34 -20.39 -4.85
C ARG A 175 -6.61 -19.61 -4.49
N LEU A 176 -6.58 -18.29 -4.59
CA LEU A 176 -7.74 -17.41 -4.38
C LEU A 176 -8.45 -17.61 -3.02
N ARG A 177 -7.72 -17.91 -1.97
CA ARG A 177 -8.32 -18.03 -0.62
C ARG A 177 -8.80 -16.67 -0.11
N ALA A 178 -9.83 -16.69 0.72
CA ALA A 178 -10.44 -15.47 1.26
C ALA A 178 -9.42 -14.49 1.88
N ARG A 179 -8.39 -15.01 2.59
CA ARG A 179 -7.30 -14.20 3.12
C ARG A 179 -6.50 -13.50 2.01
N ALA A 180 -6.07 -14.27 0.99
CA ALA A 180 -5.28 -13.75 -0.11
C ALA A 180 -6.09 -12.74 -0.94
N ILE A 181 -7.38 -13.01 -1.15
CA ILE A 181 -8.29 -12.08 -1.84
C ILE A 181 -8.43 -10.79 -1.05
N ALA A 182 -8.70 -10.86 0.26
CA ALA A 182 -8.86 -9.66 1.09
C ALA A 182 -7.56 -8.83 1.16
N LEU A 183 -6.40 -9.50 1.29
CA LEU A 183 -5.10 -8.83 1.26
C LEU A 183 -4.87 -8.15 -0.09
N PHE A 184 -5.10 -8.86 -1.19
CA PHE A 184 -4.94 -8.32 -2.54
C PHE A 184 -5.87 -7.12 -2.80
N LEU A 185 -7.15 -7.25 -2.45
CA LEU A 185 -8.10 -6.13 -2.57
C LEU A 185 -7.69 -4.93 -1.72
N GLY A 186 -7.18 -5.17 -0.50
CA GLY A 186 -6.65 -4.10 0.35
C GLY A 186 -5.47 -3.37 -0.30
N VAL A 187 -4.53 -4.12 -0.90
CA VAL A 187 -3.39 -3.53 -1.63
C VAL A 187 -3.86 -2.80 -2.89
N VAL A 188 -4.79 -3.38 -3.66
CA VAL A 188 -5.35 -2.72 -4.86
C VAL A 188 -5.98 -1.38 -4.50
N LEU A 189 -6.81 -1.33 -3.46
CA LEU A 189 -7.47 -0.08 -3.05
C LEU A 189 -6.45 0.95 -2.53
N PHE A 190 -5.47 0.51 -1.74
CA PHE A 190 -4.40 1.36 -1.25
C PHE A 190 -3.61 2.00 -2.40
N SER A 191 -3.06 1.18 -3.30
CA SER A 191 -2.26 1.65 -4.45
C SER A 191 -3.10 2.45 -5.46
N SER A 192 -4.38 2.13 -5.63
CA SER A 192 -5.28 2.92 -6.48
C SER A 192 -5.53 4.31 -5.90
N ALA A 193 -5.63 4.41 -4.57
CA ALA A 193 -5.74 5.69 -3.87
C ALA A 193 -4.48 6.54 -4.05
N ASP A 194 -3.28 5.95 -3.98
CA ASP A 194 -2.01 6.66 -4.24
C ASP A 194 -1.93 7.18 -5.69
N LEU A 195 -2.29 6.35 -6.67
CA LEU A 195 -2.32 6.78 -8.07
C LEU A 195 -3.34 7.89 -8.32
N LEU A 196 -4.51 7.78 -7.70
CA LEU A 196 -5.55 8.82 -7.79
C LEU A 196 -5.10 10.11 -7.09
N TYR A 197 -4.47 10.00 -5.92
CA TYR A 197 -3.88 11.14 -5.23
C TYR A 197 -2.86 11.87 -6.11
N LEU A 198 -1.92 11.12 -6.72
CA LEU A 198 -0.91 11.70 -7.59
C LEU A 198 -1.56 12.45 -8.77
N TRP A 199 -2.56 11.83 -9.41
CA TRP A 199 -3.28 12.47 -10.50
C TRP A 199 -4.00 13.75 -10.05
N LEU A 200 -4.67 13.73 -8.91
CA LEU A 200 -5.36 14.90 -8.36
C LEU A 200 -4.38 15.98 -7.93
N ALA A 201 -3.25 15.62 -7.31
CA ALA A 201 -2.23 16.56 -6.86
C ALA A 201 -1.57 17.28 -8.04
N VAL A 202 -1.21 16.56 -9.10
CA VAL A 202 -0.64 17.13 -10.33
C VAL A 202 -1.62 18.11 -11.00
N ASN A 203 -2.93 17.82 -10.96
CA ASN A 203 -3.95 18.71 -11.53
C ASN A 203 -4.40 19.81 -10.55
N GLY A 204 -3.76 19.95 -9.38
CA GLY A 204 -4.11 20.96 -8.38
C GLY A 204 -5.53 20.83 -7.81
N SER A 205 -6.14 19.64 -7.92
CA SER A 205 -7.51 19.37 -7.53
C SER A 205 -7.62 18.52 -6.25
N TYR A 206 -6.49 18.05 -5.71
CA TYR A 206 -6.50 17.32 -4.44
C TYR A 206 -6.88 18.23 -3.28
N ARG A 207 -7.76 17.73 -2.43
CA ARG A 207 -8.12 18.31 -1.12
C ARG A 207 -8.22 17.17 -0.12
N PHE A 208 -7.68 17.38 1.08
CA PHE A 208 -7.81 16.41 2.15
C PHE A 208 -9.27 16.13 2.49
N GLY A 209 -9.58 14.88 2.79
CA GLY A 209 -10.94 14.44 3.04
C GLY A 209 -11.68 13.98 1.79
N GLN A 210 -11.00 13.73 0.67
CA GLN A 210 -11.59 13.17 -0.54
C GLN A 210 -11.62 11.63 -0.54
N LEU A 211 -12.16 11.06 -1.60
CA LEU A 211 -12.26 9.60 -1.81
C LEU A 211 -10.91 8.88 -1.75
N THR A 212 -9.81 9.57 -2.09
CA THR A 212 -8.45 9.05 -1.97
C THR A 212 -8.09 8.68 -0.55
N ASP A 213 -8.42 9.56 0.40
CA ASP A 213 -8.12 9.34 1.82
C ASP A 213 -8.92 8.16 2.37
N ASP A 214 -10.18 8.04 1.98
CA ASP A 214 -11.03 6.90 2.31
C ASP A 214 -10.49 5.60 1.68
N GLY A 215 -9.94 5.66 0.46
CA GLY A 215 -9.33 4.53 -0.23
C GLY A 215 -8.14 3.94 0.52
N TRP A 216 -7.26 4.77 1.07
CA TRP A 216 -6.16 4.32 1.91
C TRP A 216 -6.64 3.62 3.18
N LEU A 217 -7.61 4.21 3.87
CA LEU A 217 -8.17 3.61 5.09
C LEU A 217 -8.84 2.27 4.80
N ILE A 218 -9.65 2.19 3.74
CA ILE A 218 -10.29 0.93 3.33
C ILE A 218 -9.22 -0.12 3.02
N GLY A 219 -8.16 0.25 2.30
CA GLY A 219 -7.03 -0.62 1.98
C GLY A 219 -6.37 -1.19 3.24
N ILE A 220 -6.01 -0.33 4.20
CA ILE A 220 -5.38 -0.73 5.47
C ILE A 220 -6.30 -1.63 6.30
N VAL A 221 -7.59 -1.28 6.40
CA VAL A 221 -8.56 -2.08 7.16
C VAL A 221 -8.76 -3.46 6.54
N LEU A 222 -8.79 -3.57 5.21
CA LEU A 222 -8.86 -4.86 4.52
C LEU A 222 -7.60 -5.70 4.72
N ILE A 223 -6.41 -5.08 4.66
CA ILE A 223 -5.14 -5.74 4.97
C ILE A 223 -5.18 -6.28 6.41
N ALA A 224 -5.56 -5.45 7.39
CA ALA A 224 -5.68 -5.88 8.78
C ALA A 224 -6.73 -6.97 8.97
N HIS A 225 -7.88 -6.86 8.32
CA HIS A 225 -8.95 -7.85 8.41
C HIS A 225 -8.58 -9.19 7.76
N SER A 226 -7.75 -9.17 6.71
CA SER A 226 -7.29 -10.39 6.03
C SER A 226 -6.62 -11.38 7.00
N LEU A 227 -5.97 -10.91 8.05
CA LEU A 227 -5.30 -11.74 9.04
C LEU A 227 -6.26 -12.58 9.89
N TRP A 228 -7.53 -12.19 9.93
CA TRP A 228 -8.59 -12.89 10.63
C TRP A 228 -9.34 -13.91 9.76
N LEU A 229 -9.12 -13.90 8.45
CA LEU A 229 -9.80 -14.79 7.52
C LEU A 229 -9.15 -16.18 7.47
N GLY A 230 -9.97 -17.17 7.28
CA GLY A 230 -9.80 -18.61 7.41
C GLY A 230 -8.43 -19.23 7.14
N GLN A 231 -8.16 -20.21 7.95
CA GLN A 231 -6.96 -21.02 7.92
C GLN A 231 -7.30 -22.42 7.37
N SER A 232 -6.71 -22.81 6.24
CA SER A 232 -6.78 -24.20 5.76
C SER A 232 -5.38 -24.84 5.77
N PRO A 233 -5.26 -26.12 6.16
CA PRO A 233 -3.97 -26.75 6.48
C PRO A 233 -3.07 -27.11 5.30
N THR A 234 -3.56 -27.10 4.07
CA THR A 234 -2.84 -27.69 2.92
C THR A 234 -2.53 -26.66 1.84
N ASP A 235 -1.27 -26.19 1.81
CA ASP A 235 -0.75 -25.36 0.72
C ASP A 235 0.30 -26.10 -0.12
N ARG A 236 -0.04 -26.35 -1.39
CA ARG A 236 0.95 -26.69 -2.41
C ARG A 236 1.47 -25.38 -3.03
N THR A 237 2.78 -25.21 -3.08
CA THR A 237 3.44 -24.09 -3.77
C THR A 237 3.18 -24.18 -5.28
N VAL A 238 2.72 -23.10 -5.86
CA VAL A 238 2.70 -22.94 -7.33
C VAL A 238 4.04 -22.33 -7.71
N VAL A 239 4.82 -23.03 -8.50
CA VAL A 239 6.07 -22.51 -9.07
C VAL A 239 5.68 -21.63 -10.26
N ILE A 240 6.11 -20.37 -10.24
CA ILE A 240 5.92 -19.47 -11.38
C ILE A 240 6.75 -20.01 -12.55
N HIS A 241 6.13 -20.19 -13.71
CA HIS A 241 6.79 -20.76 -14.87
C HIS A 241 7.93 -19.82 -15.34
N PRO A 242 9.16 -20.32 -15.59
CA PRO A 242 10.32 -19.50 -15.97
C PRO A 242 10.09 -18.56 -17.16
N VAL A 243 9.15 -18.90 -18.05
CA VAL A 243 8.77 -18.09 -19.22
C VAL A 243 8.21 -16.71 -18.79
N PHE A 244 7.44 -16.63 -17.70
CA PHE A 244 6.92 -15.35 -17.23
C PHE A 244 8.02 -14.44 -16.67
N ILE A 245 9.03 -15.04 -16.03
CA ILE A 245 10.21 -14.33 -15.52
C ILE A 245 11.02 -13.80 -16.70
N ALA A 246 11.30 -14.64 -17.70
CA ALA A 246 12.03 -14.23 -18.90
C ALA A 246 11.30 -13.11 -19.67
N LEU A 247 9.98 -13.19 -19.85
CA LEU A 247 9.19 -12.14 -20.50
C LEU A 247 9.28 -10.80 -19.77
N SER A 248 9.21 -10.79 -18.45
CA SER A 248 9.31 -9.55 -17.67
C SER A 248 10.69 -8.90 -17.76
N ILE A 249 11.76 -9.70 -17.82
CA ILE A 249 13.14 -9.20 -17.98
C ILE A 249 13.35 -8.60 -19.38
N PHE A 250 12.85 -9.25 -20.44
CA PHE A 250 13.05 -8.77 -21.81
C PHE A 250 12.20 -7.54 -22.15
N MET A 251 11.00 -7.42 -21.59
CA MET A 251 10.12 -6.30 -21.88
C MET A 251 10.50 -5.01 -21.12
N SER A 252 11.14 -5.14 -19.96
CA SER A 252 11.49 -4.02 -19.08
C SER A 252 12.44 -2.99 -19.73
N PRO A 253 13.59 -3.35 -20.33
CA PRO A 253 14.53 -2.38 -20.91
C PRO A 253 14.01 -1.70 -22.17
N THR A 254 13.23 -2.40 -22.98
CA THR A 254 12.74 -1.89 -24.28
C THR A 254 11.66 -0.83 -24.11
N LEU A 255 10.87 -0.90 -23.05
CA LEU A 255 9.82 0.08 -22.74
C LEU A 255 10.39 1.33 -22.08
N LEU A 256 11.38 1.17 -21.18
CA LEU A 256 12.09 2.31 -20.60
C LEU A 256 12.84 3.13 -21.67
N TRP A 257 13.46 2.47 -22.65
CA TRP A 257 14.14 3.18 -23.74
C TRP A 257 13.21 4.04 -24.62
N ARG A 258 11.95 3.62 -24.79
CA ARG A 258 10.95 4.38 -25.56
C ARG A 258 10.40 5.60 -24.84
N SER A 259 10.38 5.62 -23.53
CA SER A 259 9.84 6.74 -22.72
C SER A 259 10.83 7.92 -22.57
N PHE A 260 12.11 7.72 -22.96
CA PHE A 260 13.15 8.76 -22.92
C PHE A 260 13.50 9.33 -24.31
N ARG A 261 12.73 9.01 -25.35
CA ARG A 261 12.77 9.65 -26.65
C ARG A 261 11.47 10.41 -26.92
#